data_f60da80630f90367348c5bad169fb4f7
#
_entry.id   f60da80630f90367348c5bad169fb4f7
#
_cell.length_a   1.000
_cell.length_b   1.000
_cell.length_c   1.000
_cell.angle_alpha   90.00
_cell.angle_beta   90.00
_cell.angle_gamma   90.00
#
_symmetry.space_group_name_H-M   'P 1'
#
loop_
_entity.id
_entity.type
_entity.pdbx_description
1 polymer ?
#
loop_
_entity_poly.entity_id
_entity_poly.type
_entity_poly.pdbx_seq_one_letter_code
_entity_poly.pdbx_strand_id
1 'polypeptide(L)'
;RYLILINSTDADKVTPAMLGAIRSELHRYVSERSYRLLGEIELNVSIDDRITRGSVRVGSQPVEKSVNWVPVLVTGGVEYRLKRGSNTVGRDEKADITVDDRGLSRFHFEIAWNGETGAVRDLQSTNGTFVDGARVNEVVLQSGSKITAGRSEFEFQLQAGEVSE
;
A
#
# COMPACT_ATOMS: atom_id res chain seq x y z
N ARG A 1 -7.02 -5.98 14.85
CA ARG A 1 -8.05 -6.06 15.89
C ARG A 1 -7.61 -7.03 16.98
N TYR A 2 -7.74 -6.62 18.25
CA TYR A 2 -7.50 -7.47 19.40
C TYR A 2 -8.79 -7.72 20.15
N LEU A 3 -9.02 -8.95 20.56
CA LEU A 3 -10.13 -9.35 21.42
C LEU A 3 -9.57 -9.74 22.78
N ILE A 4 -10.01 -9.04 23.80
CA ILE A 4 -9.64 -9.27 25.19
C ILE A 4 -10.83 -9.95 25.88
N LEU A 5 -10.66 -11.20 26.30
CA LEU A 5 -11.67 -11.95 27.01
C LEU A 5 -11.37 -11.91 28.51
N ILE A 6 -12.37 -11.57 29.30
CA ILE A 6 -12.28 -11.45 30.74
C ILE A 6 -13.47 -12.16 31.42
N ASN A 7 -13.30 -12.52 32.67
CA ASN A 7 -14.41 -12.99 33.48
C ASN A 7 -15.37 -11.84 33.83
N SER A 8 -16.66 -12.12 33.93
CA SER A 8 -17.68 -11.10 34.29
C SER A 8 -17.38 -10.37 35.59
N THR A 9 -16.80 -11.05 36.57
CA THR A 9 -16.42 -10.48 37.86
C THR A 9 -15.26 -9.48 37.80
N ASP A 10 -14.56 -9.44 36.70
CA ASP A 10 -13.42 -8.53 36.47
C ASP A 10 -13.79 -7.36 35.53
N ALA A 11 -15.05 -7.29 35.06
CA ALA A 11 -15.49 -6.27 34.08
C ALA A 11 -15.28 -4.85 34.59
N ASP A 12 -15.54 -4.60 35.87
CA ASP A 12 -15.40 -3.27 36.49
C ASP A 12 -13.95 -2.79 36.58
N LYS A 13 -12.99 -3.71 36.46
CA LYS A 13 -11.55 -3.39 36.49
C LYS A 13 -11.03 -2.85 35.15
N VAL A 14 -11.74 -3.14 34.06
CA VAL A 14 -11.35 -2.71 32.73
C VAL A 14 -11.98 -1.36 32.42
N THR A 15 -11.20 -0.32 32.56
CA THR A 15 -11.67 1.05 32.35
C THR A 15 -11.29 1.58 30.94
N PRO A 16 -12.02 2.57 30.39
CA PRO A 16 -11.63 3.26 29.17
C PRO A 16 -10.21 3.84 29.22
N ALA A 17 -9.79 4.36 30.38
CA ALA A 17 -8.44 4.88 30.58
C ALA A 17 -7.38 3.77 30.44
N MET A 18 -7.62 2.59 30.98
CA MET A 18 -6.73 1.45 30.84
C MET A 18 -6.60 0.99 29.39
N LEU A 19 -7.72 0.92 28.65
CA LEU A 19 -7.72 0.58 27.22
C LEU A 19 -6.99 1.64 26.39
N GLY A 20 -7.14 2.92 26.74
CA GLY A 20 -6.40 4.02 26.12
C GLY A 20 -4.89 3.91 26.36
N ALA A 21 -4.46 3.57 27.56
CA ALA A 21 -3.06 3.35 27.89
C ALA A 21 -2.46 2.16 27.12
N ILE A 22 -3.20 1.04 27.03
CA ILE A 22 -2.78 -0.13 26.23
C ILE A 22 -2.64 0.25 24.75
N ARG A 23 -3.59 1.00 24.20
CA ARG A 23 -3.53 1.46 22.80
C ARG A 23 -2.30 2.33 22.54
N SER A 24 -2.03 3.27 23.44
CA SER A 24 -0.86 4.17 23.33
C SER A 24 0.45 3.38 23.39
N GLU A 25 0.54 2.39 24.26
CA GLU A 25 1.71 1.53 24.37
C GLU A 25 1.93 0.67 23.12
N LEU A 26 0.86 0.12 22.55
CA LEU A 26 0.93 -0.62 21.30
C LEU A 26 1.38 0.27 20.12
N HIS A 27 0.89 1.51 20.05
CA HIS A 27 1.36 2.48 19.04
C HIS A 27 2.85 2.78 19.19
N ARG A 28 3.31 2.97 20.42
CA ARG A 28 4.74 3.18 20.69
C ARG A 28 5.57 1.99 20.26
N TYR A 29 5.19 0.79 20.63
CA TYR A 29 5.88 -0.44 20.27
C TYR A 29 6.00 -0.63 18.75
N VAL A 30 4.92 -0.37 18.03
CA VAL A 30 4.87 -0.44 16.56
C VAL A 30 5.82 0.58 15.93
N SER A 31 5.82 1.82 16.46
CA SER A 31 6.67 2.91 15.95
C SER A 31 8.16 2.63 16.19
N GLU A 32 8.52 2.15 17.38
CA GLU A 32 9.91 1.82 17.73
C GLU A 32 10.49 0.70 16.85
N ARG A 33 9.64 -0.23 16.40
CA ARG A 33 10.05 -1.34 15.53
C ARG A 33 9.85 -1.09 14.05
N SER A 34 9.47 0.12 13.67
CA SER A 34 9.22 0.50 12.28
C SER A 34 8.18 -0.39 11.58
N TYR A 35 7.25 -0.98 12.34
CA TYR A 35 6.13 -1.71 11.76
C TYR A 35 5.11 -0.73 11.17
N ARG A 36 4.65 -1.02 9.98
CA ARG A 36 3.63 -0.21 9.33
C ARG A 36 2.24 -0.71 9.74
N LEU A 37 1.50 0.12 10.46
CA LEU A 37 0.08 -0.15 10.70
C LEU A 37 -0.73 0.17 9.45
N LEU A 38 -1.58 -0.75 9.05
CA LEU A 38 -2.51 -0.59 7.93
C LEU A 38 -3.87 -0.02 8.39
N GLY A 39 -3.98 0.40 9.63
CA GLY A 39 -5.18 0.97 10.22
C GLY A 39 -5.04 1.18 11.73
N GLU A 40 -6.09 1.65 12.37
CA GLU A 40 -6.11 1.86 13.81
C GLU A 40 -6.09 0.55 14.60
N ILE A 41 -5.47 0.60 15.79
CA ILE A 41 -5.48 -0.53 16.73
C ILE A 41 -6.85 -0.58 17.41
N GLU A 42 -7.64 -1.59 17.08
CA GLU A 42 -8.92 -1.84 17.69
C GLU A 42 -8.77 -2.81 18.87
N LEU A 43 -9.19 -2.39 20.05
CA LEU A 43 -9.25 -3.20 21.26
C LEU A 43 -10.71 -3.43 21.62
N ASN A 44 -11.16 -4.67 21.58
CA ASN A 44 -12.50 -5.08 21.98
C ASN A 44 -12.43 -5.94 23.23
N VAL A 45 -13.27 -5.64 24.20
CA VAL A 45 -13.39 -6.45 25.43
C VAL A 45 -14.69 -7.22 25.35
N SER A 46 -14.63 -8.51 25.68
CA SER A 46 -15.81 -9.38 25.76
C SER A 46 -15.76 -10.24 27.02
N ILE A 47 -16.92 -10.54 27.55
CA ILE A 47 -17.06 -11.37 28.73
C ILE A 47 -17.13 -12.84 28.34
N ASP A 48 -16.33 -13.67 28.99
CA ASP A 48 -16.37 -15.11 28.88
C ASP A 48 -16.10 -15.72 30.25
N ASP A 49 -17.14 -16.23 30.90
CA ASP A 49 -17.06 -16.78 32.27
C ASP A 49 -16.26 -18.09 32.37
N ARG A 50 -15.84 -18.64 31.24
CA ARG A 50 -14.86 -19.75 31.19
C ARG A 50 -13.43 -19.28 31.48
N ILE A 51 -13.18 -17.97 31.41
CA ILE A 51 -11.90 -17.39 31.82
C ILE A 51 -11.83 -17.35 33.36
N THR A 52 -10.72 -17.80 33.89
CA THR A 52 -10.49 -17.77 35.33
C THR A 52 -10.47 -16.33 35.85
N ARG A 53 -11.14 -16.07 36.97
CA ARG A 53 -11.12 -14.77 37.63
C ARG A 53 -9.67 -14.26 37.82
N GLY A 54 -9.42 -13.00 37.51
CA GLY A 54 -8.11 -12.38 37.56
C GLY A 54 -7.19 -12.74 36.38
N SER A 55 -7.69 -13.51 35.41
CA SER A 55 -6.97 -13.84 34.17
C SER A 55 -7.60 -13.17 32.98
N VAL A 56 -6.80 -12.98 31.93
CA VAL A 56 -7.25 -12.47 30.63
C VAL A 56 -6.79 -13.41 29.52
N ARG A 57 -7.59 -13.54 28.50
CA ARG A 57 -7.17 -14.17 27.24
C ARG A 57 -7.19 -13.14 26.14
N VAL A 58 -6.09 -12.99 25.42
CA VAL A 58 -5.99 -12.06 24.31
C VAL A 58 -5.87 -12.86 23.02
N GLY A 59 -6.80 -12.61 22.10
CA GLY A 59 -6.72 -13.09 20.74
C GLY A 59 -6.43 -11.92 19.78
N SER A 60 -5.65 -12.17 18.76
CA SER A 60 -5.51 -11.24 17.64
C SER A 60 -6.17 -11.82 16.41
N GLN A 61 -6.97 -11.01 15.73
CA GLN A 61 -7.47 -11.33 14.41
C GLN A 61 -6.86 -10.34 13.42
N PRO A 62 -6.28 -10.81 12.32
CA PRO A 62 -5.95 -9.90 11.24
C PRO A 62 -7.25 -9.20 10.85
N VAL A 63 -7.21 -7.88 10.76
CA VAL A 63 -8.29 -7.14 10.14
C VAL A 63 -8.12 -7.40 8.66
N GLU A 64 -8.97 -8.22 8.08
CA GLU A 64 -9.13 -8.28 6.62
C GLU A 64 -9.81 -7.00 6.14
N LYS A 65 -9.19 -5.87 6.38
CA LYS A 65 -9.37 -4.73 5.51
C LYS A 65 -8.45 -5.03 4.34
N SER A 66 -9.02 -5.47 3.25
CA SER A 66 -8.32 -5.48 1.98
C SER A 66 -7.82 -4.06 1.77
N VAL A 67 -6.50 -3.87 1.94
CA VAL A 67 -5.89 -2.58 1.62
C VAL A 67 -6.08 -2.41 0.13
N ASN A 68 -6.92 -1.47 -0.24
CA ASN A 68 -7.07 -1.12 -1.64
C ASN A 68 -5.80 -0.36 -2.05
N TRP A 69 -4.88 -1.06 -2.67
CA TRP A 69 -3.66 -0.46 -3.19
C TRP A 69 -3.97 0.33 -4.45
N VAL A 70 -3.66 1.59 -4.43
CA VAL A 70 -3.76 2.48 -5.58
C VAL A 70 -2.40 2.58 -6.24
N PRO A 71 -2.25 2.08 -7.47
CA PRO A 71 -1.01 2.23 -8.21
C PRO A 71 -0.89 3.65 -8.72
N VAL A 72 0.27 4.25 -8.52
CA VAL A 72 0.59 5.62 -8.92
C VAL A 72 1.92 5.64 -9.66
N LEU A 73 1.99 6.36 -10.74
CA LEU A 73 3.23 6.69 -11.44
C LEU A 73 3.57 8.15 -11.18
N VAL A 74 4.76 8.41 -10.64
CA VAL A 74 5.22 9.76 -10.33
C VAL A 74 6.31 10.16 -11.30
N THR A 75 6.16 11.32 -11.93
CA THR A 75 7.19 11.93 -12.78
C THR A 75 7.10 13.45 -12.73
N GLY A 76 8.25 14.13 -12.66
CA GLY A 76 8.29 15.58 -12.61
C GLY A 76 7.50 16.21 -11.45
N GLY A 77 7.35 15.51 -10.33
CA GLY A 77 6.56 15.93 -9.17
C GLY A 77 5.04 15.78 -9.35
N VAL A 78 4.59 15.18 -10.45
CA VAL A 78 3.18 14.92 -10.73
C VAL A 78 2.87 13.45 -10.51
N GLU A 79 1.77 13.17 -9.82
CA GLU A 79 1.27 11.82 -9.56
C GLU A 79 0.15 11.46 -10.52
N TYR A 80 0.30 10.35 -11.22
CA TYR A 80 -0.71 9.80 -12.12
C TYR A 80 -1.26 8.50 -11.55
N ARG A 81 -2.53 8.48 -11.20
CA ARG A 81 -3.23 7.24 -10.81
C ARG A 81 -3.38 6.34 -12.01
N LEU A 82 -2.95 5.09 -11.86
CA LEU A 82 -3.08 4.09 -12.91
C LEU A 82 -4.43 3.38 -12.79
N LYS A 83 -5.06 3.15 -13.93
CA LYS A 83 -6.29 2.36 -14.04
C LYS A 83 -5.96 0.86 -14.13
N ARG A 84 -6.91 0.02 -13.81
CA ARG A 84 -6.80 -1.41 -14.07
C ARG A 84 -6.71 -1.67 -15.57
N GLY A 85 -5.81 -2.57 -15.96
CA GLY A 85 -5.47 -2.82 -17.35
C GLY A 85 -4.23 -2.06 -17.79
N SER A 86 -4.14 -1.73 -19.06
CA SER A 86 -2.99 -1.05 -19.64
C SER A 86 -3.07 0.47 -19.47
N ASN A 87 -1.92 1.06 -19.11
CA ASN A 87 -1.71 2.50 -19.03
C ASN A 87 -0.48 2.84 -19.87
N THR A 88 -0.70 3.45 -21.01
CA THR A 88 0.38 3.81 -21.96
C THR A 88 1.04 5.11 -21.56
N VAL A 89 2.36 5.16 -21.68
CA VAL A 89 3.19 6.34 -21.40
C VAL A 89 4.00 6.71 -22.63
N GLY A 90 4.01 7.95 -22.99
CA GLY A 90 4.76 8.43 -24.13
C GLY A 90 4.61 9.93 -24.36
N ARG A 91 5.13 10.42 -25.48
CA ARG A 91 5.05 11.84 -25.86
C ARG A 91 3.83 12.20 -26.71
N ASP A 92 3.07 11.21 -27.18
CA ASP A 92 1.86 11.44 -27.97
C ASP A 92 0.68 11.81 -27.04
N GLU A 93 -0.13 12.75 -27.45
CA GLU A 93 -1.32 13.20 -26.71
C GLU A 93 -2.35 12.09 -26.51
N LYS A 94 -2.29 11.01 -27.30
CA LYS A 94 -3.18 9.84 -27.19
C LYS A 94 -2.68 8.84 -26.16
N ALA A 95 -1.47 8.99 -25.62
CA ALA A 95 -1.02 8.16 -24.51
C ALA A 95 -1.85 8.47 -23.25
N ASP A 96 -2.09 7.46 -22.41
CA ASP A 96 -2.80 7.65 -21.14
C ASP A 96 -2.07 8.66 -20.23
N ILE A 97 -0.74 8.62 -20.26
CA ILE A 97 0.14 9.57 -19.60
C ILE A 97 1.06 10.18 -20.64
N THR A 98 0.83 11.45 -20.93
CA THR A 98 1.62 12.21 -21.88
C THR A 98 2.71 12.99 -21.17
N VAL A 99 3.95 12.82 -21.60
CA VAL A 99 5.11 13.54 -21.07
C VAL A 99 5.81 14.26 -22.21
N ASP A 100 6.04 15.55 -22.04
CA ASP A 100 6.77 16.37 -23.03
C ASP A 100 8.29 16.10 -22.94
N ASP A 101 8.68 14.98 -23.49
CA ASP A 101 10.08 14.55 -23.59
C ASP A 101 10.35 13.99 -25.00
N ARG A 102 11.20 14.69 -25.76
CA ARG A 102 11.58 14.28 -27.11
C ARG A 102 12.37 12.97 -27.15
N GLY A 103 12.93 12.53 -26.03
CA GLY A 103 13.57 11.23 -25.88
C GLY A 103 12.59 10.06 -25.76
N LEU A 104 11.31 10.34 -25.47
CA LEU A 104 10.27 9.35 -25.48
C LEU A 104 9.73 9.08 -26.89
N SER A 105 9.43 7.81 -27.17
CA SER A 105 8.61 7.44 -28.31
C SER A 105 7.17 7.93 -28.11
N ARG A 106 6.39 8.00 -29.17
CA ARG A 106 4.98 8.40 -29.08
C ARG A 106 4.20 7.57 -28.06
N PHE A 107 4.34 6.24 -28.15
CA PHE A 107 3.96 5.26 -27.15
C PHE A 107 5.24 4.52 -26.78
N HIS A 108 5.78 4.78 -25.60
CA HIS A 108 7.12 4.32 -25.24
C HIS A 108 7.07 3.02 -24.43
N PHE A 109 6.29 3.01 -23.38
CA PHE A 109 6.03 1.83 -22.55
C PHE A 109 4.59 1.83 -22.05
N GLU A 110 4.17 0.72 -21.52
CA GLU A 110 2.91 0.61 -20.78
C GLU A 110 3.12 0.00 -19.41
N ILE A 111 2.24 0.34 -18.49
CA ILE A 111 2.13 -0.32 -17.20
C ILE A 111 0.80 -1.04 -17.14
N ALA A 112 0.84 -2.35 -17.04
CA ALA A 112 -0.33 -3.18 -16.83
C ALA A 112 -0.55 -3.37 -15.33
N TRP A 113 -1.74 -3.06 -14.86
CA TRP A 113 -2.17 -3.24 -13.47
C TRP A 113 -3.32 -4.23 -13.39
N ASN A 114 -3.16 -5.32 -12.63
CA ASN A 114 -4.17 -6.36 -12.49
C ASN A 114 -5.03 -6.25 -11.22
N GLY A 115 -4.77 -5.25 -10.38
CA GLY A 115 -5.41 -5.05 -9.07
C GLY A 115 -4.51 -5.40 -7.89
N GLU A 116 -3.41 -6.11 -8.11
CA GLU A 116 -2.44 -6.53 -7.09
C GLU A 116 -1.01 -6.19 -7.47
N THR A 117 -0.63 -6.44 -8.71
CA THR A 117 0.73 -6.24 -9.23
C THR A 117 0.72 -5.39 -10.49
N GLY A 118 1.76 -4.58 -10.64
CA GLY A 118 2.06 -3.83 -11.84
C GLY A 118 3.23 -4.44 -12.61
N ALA A 119 3.16 -4.41 -13.92
CA ALA A 119 4.27 -4.78 -14.80
C ALA A 119 4.47 -3.70 -15.86
N VAL A 120 5.72 -3.34 -16.11
CA VAL A 120 6.08 -2.45 -17.22
C VAL A 120 6.48 -3.28 -18.43
N ARG A 121 6.05 -2.83 -19.61
CA ARG A 121 6.44 -3.42 -20.89
C ARG A 121 6.85 -2.33 -21.85
N ASP A 122 8.03 -2.48 -22.46
CA ASP A 122 8.50 -1.60 -23.52
C ASP A 122 7.67 -1.81 -24.81
N LEU A 123 7.23 -0.74 -25.44
CA LEU A 123 6.43 -0.77 -26.66
C LEU A 123 7.30 -0.57 -27.91
N GLN A 124 8.41 -1.30 -27.99
CA GLN A 124 9.39 -1.19 -29.08
C GLN A 124 9.91 0.26 -29.23
N SER A 125 10.21 0.87 -28.11
CA SER A 125 10.69 2.24 -28.06
C SER A 125 12.05 2.40 -28.76
N THR A 126 12.31 3.60 -29.25
CA THR A 126 13.61 3.91 -29.90
C THR A 126 14.77 3.84 -28.94
N ASN A 127 14.61 4.38 -27.73
CA ASN A 127 15.69 4.52 -26.75
C ASN A 127 15.70 3.45 -25.67
N GLY A 128 14.66 2.64 -25.57
CA GLY A 128 14.51 1.59 -24.57
C GLY A 128 13.93 2.07 -23.25
N THR A 129 13.46 1.12 -22.46
CA THR A 129 12.92 1.31 -21.12
C THR A 129 13.85 0.62 -20.13
N PHE A 130 14.16 1.30 -19.03
CA PHE A 130 15.06 0.81 -17.98
C PHE A 130 14.33 0.80 -16.65
N VAL A 131 14.52 -0.27 -15.87
CA VAL A 131 13.98 -0.36 -14.50
C VAL A 131 15.16 -0.60 -13.56
N ASP A 132 15.29 0.28 -12.56
CA ASP A 132 16.38 0.27 -11.59
C ASP A 132 17.76 0.16 -12.27
N GLY A 133 17.93 0.83 -13.40
CA GLY A 133 19.16 0.86 -14.20
C GLY A 133 19.35 -0.26 -15.20
N ALA A 134 18.49 -1.27 -15.23
CA ALA A 134 18.57 -2.40 -16.17
C ALA A 134 17.57 -2.23 -17.32
N ARG A 135 18.03 -2.40 -18.55
CA ARG A 135 17.13 -2.39 -19.72
C ARG A 135 16.21 -3.59 -19.70
N VAL A 136 14.92 -3.35 -19.91
CA VAL A 136 13.89 -4.38 -19.83
C VAL A 136 13.00 -4.37 -21.08
N ASN A 137 12.47 -5.54 -21.44
CA ASN A 137 11.36 -5.65 -22.36
C ASN A 137 10.04 -5.72 -21.59
N GLU A 138 10.01 -6.51 -20.51
CA GLU A 138 8.89 -6.62 -19.58
C GLU A 138 9.43 -7.05 -18.22
N VAL A 139 8.93 -6.41 -17.15
CA VAL A 139 9.29 -6.77 -15.78
C VAL A 139 8.18 -6.37 -14.80
N VAL A 140 7.98 -7.18 -13.77
CA VAL A 140 7.08 -6.85 -12.65
C VAL A 140 7.70 -5.75 -11.80
N LEU A 141 6.89 -4.75 -11.46
CA LEU A 141 7.29 -3.60 -10.66
C LEU A 141 6.99 -3.85 -9.17
N GLN A 142 7.83 -3.27 -8.33
CA GLN A 142 7.59 -3.15 -6.91
C GLN A 142 7.36 -1.68 -6.56
N SER A 143 6.70 -1.40 -5.44
CA SER A 143 6.58 -0.03 -4.95
C SER A 143 7.97 0.56 -4.70
N GLY A 144 8.26 1.69 -5.32
CA GLY A 144 9.57 2.33 -5.32
C GLY A 144 10.45 1.98 -6.54
N SER A 145 10.01 1.10 -7.45
CA SER A 145 10.74 0.84 -8.70
C SER A 145 10.87 2.12 -9.53
N LYS A 146 12.08 2.39 -10.00
CA LYS A 146 12.39 3.53 -10.85
C LYS A 146 12.45 3.10 -12.31
N ILE A 147 11.66 3.77 -13.15
CA ILE A 147 11.62 3.55 -14.58
C ILE A 147 12.29 4.75 -15.26
N THR A 148 13.27 4.49 -16.10
CA THR A 148 13.90 5.53 -16.92
C THR A 148 13.57 5.28 -18.37
N ALA A 149 13.05 6.28 -19.03
CA ALA A 149 12.71 6.28 -20.46
C ALA A 149 12.95 7.65 -21.05
N GLY A 150 13.62 7.72 -22.20
CA GLY A 150 14.05 8.99 -22.76
C GLY A 150 14.95 9.77 -21.80
N ARG A 151 14.57 10.99 -21.48
CA ARG A 151 15.23 11.85 -20.48
C ARG A 151 14.47 11.92 -19.17
N SER A 152 13.36 11.18 -19.07
CA SER A 152 12.43 11.22 -17.94
C SER A 152 12.65 10.06 -17.01
N GLU A 153 12.48 10.33 -15.72
CA GLU A 153 12.45 9.32 -14.64
C GLU A 153 11.04 9.24 -14.07
N PHE A 154 10.60 8.01 -13.86
CA PHE A 154 9.29 7.71 -13.29
C PHE A 154 9.51 6.81 -12.07
N GLU A 155 8.67 6.97 -11.07
CA GLU A 155 8.64 6.07 -9.92
C GLU A 155 7.26 5.42 -9.81
N PHE A 156 7.24 4.10 -9.77
CA PHE A 156 6.02 3.34 -9.51
C PHE A 156 5.82 3.21 -8.01
N GLN A 157 4.66 3.59 -7.52
CA GLN A 157 4.30 3.53 -6.10
C GLN A 157 2.96 2.83 -5.91
N LEU A 158 2.84 2.09 -4.82
CA LEU A 158 1.58 1.60 -4.29
C LEU A 158 1.23 2.43 -3.06
N GLN A 159 0.16 3.19 -3.15
CA GLN A 159 -0.36 3.99 -2.05
C GLN A 159 -1.59 3.32 -1.45
N ALA A 160 -1.74 3.39 -0.13
CA ALA A 160 -2.96 2.91 0.51
C ALA A 160 -4.11 3.85 0.11
N GLY A 161 -5.10 3.32 -0.60
CA GLY A 161 -6.33 4.02 -0.90
C GLY A 161 -7.28 4.03 0.28
N GLU A 162 -8.19 5.01 0.34
CA GLU A 162 -9.30 4.97 1.27
C GLU A 162 -10.19 3.77 0.94
N VAL A 163 -10.50 2.98 1.95
CA VAL A 163 -11.54 1.95 1.83
C VAL A 163 -12.86 2.71 1.84
N SER A 164 -13.46 2.87 0.68
CA SER A 164 -14.86 3.28 0.61
C SER A 164 -15.69 2.15 1.22
N GLU A 165 -16.39 2.49 2.28
CA GLU A 165 -17.42 1.62 2.88
C GLU A 165 -18.50 1.24 1.87
#